data_fe5f4ffd1cb0a3d6425b9e0febcd4912
#
_entry.id   fe5f4ffd1cb0a3d6425b9e0febcd4912
#
_cell.length_a   1.000
_cell.length_b   1.000
_cell.length_c   1.000
_cell.angle_alpha   90.00
_cell.angle_beta   90.00
_cell.angle_gamma   90.00
#
_symmetry.space_group_name_H-M   'P 1'
#
loop_
_entity.id
_entity.type
_entity.pdbx_description
1 polymer ?
#
loop_
_entity_poly.entity_id
_entity_poly.type
_entity_poly.pdbx_seq_one_letter_code
_entity_poly.pdbx_strand_id
1 'polypeptide(L)'
;MNKITLQNQPEFGKQLLSIIERIEKLNEDAEQVAADIKAVYDEAKSAGFDVKYVKKMVALRKLDQDEIEEADELTQMYRTAIGL
;
A
#
# COMPACT_ATOMS: atom_id res chain seq x y z
N MET A 1 -19.75 23.35 13.02
CA MET A 1 -19.53 22.95 14.42
C MET A 1 -18.22 23.56 14.92
N ASN A 2 -18.25 24.16 16.12
CA ASN A 2 -17.06 24.80 16.70
C ASN A 2 -16.10 23.73 17.24
N LYS A 3 -14.79 23.84 16.95
CA LYS A 3 -13.76 22.92 17.44
C LYS A 3 -13.68 22.86 18.96
N ILE A 4 -13.90 24.00 19.64
CA ILE A 4 -13.92 24.06 21.11
C ILE A 4 -15.07 23.25 21.69
N THR A 5 -16.23 23.27 21.06
CA THR A 5 -17.38 22.46 21.46
C THR A 5 -17.12 20.99 21.33
N LEU A 6 -16.46 20.56 20.24
CA LEU A 6 -16.06 19.16 20.03
C LEU A 6 -15.12 18.67 21.12
N GLN A 7 -14.13 19.49 21.50
CA GLN A 7 -13.16 19.15 22.54
C GLN A 7 -13.78 18.91 23.92
N ASN A 8 -14.93 19.55 24.21
CA ASN A 8 -15.61 19.42 25.47
C ASN A 8 -16.60 18.27 25.56
N GLN A 9 -16.81 17.54 24.45
CA GLN A 9 -17.69 16.38 24.43
C GLN A 9 -16.97 15.12 24.92
N PRO A 10 -17.60 14.30 25.80
CA PRO A 10 -16.97 13.06 26.29
C PRO A 10 -16.55 12.09 25.19
N GLU A 11 -17.31 12.03 24.08
CA GLU A 11 -17.02 11.14 22.97
C GLU A 11 -15.84 11.60 22.11
N PHE A 12 -15.51 12.89 22.15
CA PHE A 12 -14.39 13.43 21.36
C PHE A 12 -13.08 12.74 21.66
N GLY A 13 -12.72 12.61 22.95
CA GLY A 13 -11.48 11.96 23.37
C GLY A 13 -11.43 10.50 23.01
N LYS A 14 -12.56 9.79 23.16
CA LYS A 14 -12.65 8.37 22.81
C LYS A 14 -12.47 8.14 21.31
N GLN A 15 -13.12 8.92 20.48
CA GLN A 15 -12.97 8.84 19.03
C GLN A 15 -11.56 9.17 18.59
N LEU A 16 -10.99 10.24 19.13
CA LEU A 16 -9.63 10.65 18.80
C LEU A 16 -8.61 9.55 19.16
N LEU A 17 -8.75 9.01 20.38
CA LEU A 17 -7.85 7.93 20.83
C LEU A 17 -7.97 6.70 19.95
N SER A 18 -9.18 6.30 19.59
CA SER A 18 -9.41 5.17 18.68
C SER A 18 -8.74 5.38 17.31
N ILE A 19 -8.85 6.59 16.76
CA ILE A 19 -8.22 6.94 15.49
C ILE A 19 -6.69 6.88 15.62
N ILE A 20 -6.15 7.45 16.68
CA ILE A 20 -4.71 7.45 16.94
C ILE A 20 -4.18 6.01 17.06
N GLU A 21 -4.82 5.19 17.86
CA GLU A 21 -4.38 3.80 18.06
C GLU A 21 -4.40 2.98 16.77
N ARG A 22 -5.40 3.20 15.91
CA ARG A 22 -5.46 2.53 14.60
C ARG A 22 -4.35 3.00 13.67
N ILE A 23 -4.04 4.29 13.67
CA ILE A 23 -2.92 4.83 12.90
C ILE A 23 -1.59 4.28 13.41
N GLU A 24 -1.39 4.29 14.73
CA GLU A 24 -0.17 3.75 15.34
C GLU A 24 0.03 2.27 14.99
N LYS A 25 -1.05 1.47 15.04
CA LYS A 25 -0.98 0.05 14.67
C LYS A 25 -0.59 -0.13 13.21
N LEU A 26 -1.17 0.65 12.30
CA LEU A 26 -0.83 0.59 10.88
C LEU A 26 0.61 1.04 10.62
N ASN A 27 1.11 2.02 11.37
CA ASN A 27 2.51 2.44 11.28
C ASN A 27 3.46 1.31 11.73
N GLU A 28 3.13 0.61 12.81
CA GLU A 28 3.89 -0.55 13.25
C GLU A 28 3.91 -1.65 12.18
N ASP A 29 2.75 -1.93 11.58
CA ASP A 29 2.64 -2.92 10.52
C ASP A 29 3.47 -2.52 9.28
N ALA A 30 3.45 -1.23 8.93
CA ALA A 30 4.25 -0.70 7.82
C ALA A 30 5.76 -0.82 8.11
N GLU A 31 6.19 -0.55 9.32
CA GLU A 31 7.60 -0.73 9.74
C GLU A 31 8.02 -2.19 9.64
N GLN A 32 7.16 -3.12 10.04
CA GLN A 32 7.44 -4.55 9.95
C GLN A 32 7.56 -4.99 8.49
N VAL A 33 6.65 -4.54 7.62
CA VAL A 33 6.72 -4.84 6.18
C VAL A 33 8.01 -4.28 5.58
N ALA A 34 8.38 -3.06 5.92
CA ALA A 34 9.63 -2.45 5.44
C ALA A 34 10.87 -3.26 5.88
N ALA A 35 10.88 -3.75 7.12
CA ALA A 35 11.95 -4.60 7.63
C ALA A 35 12.00 -5.94 6.89
N ASP A 36 10.86 -6.53 6.60
CA ASP A 36 10.77 -7.80 5.85
C ASP A 36 11.29 -7.64 4.42
N ILE A 37 10.94 -6.54 3.76
CA ILE A 37 11.44 -6.23 2.41
C ILE A 37 12.96 -6.06 2.44
N LYS A 38 13.47 -5.31 3.42
CA LYS A 38 14.92 -5.13 3.57
C LYS A 38 15.64 -6.46 3.75
N ALA A 39 15.08 -7.36 4.55
CA ALA A 39 15.66 -8.68 4.78
C ALA A 39 15.76 -9.50 3.48
N VAL A 40 14.77 -9.42 2.61
CA VAL A 40 14.80 -10.11 1.31
C VAL A 40 15.86 -9.49 0.39
N TYR A 41 16.02 -8.18 0.35
CA TYR A 41 17.09 -7.55 -0.40
C TYR A 41 18.47 -7.90 0.15
N ASP A 42 18.62 -8.01 1.47
CA ASP A 42 19.86 -8.46 2.09
C ASP A 42 20.19 -9.91 1.70
N GLU A 43 19.18 -10.77 1.62
CA GLU A 43 19.29 -12.13 1.12
C GLU A 43 19.77 -12.15 -0.34
N ALA A 44 19.18 -11.31 -1.19
CA ALA A 44 19.60 -11.19 -2.60
C ALA A 44 21.07 -10.79 -2.70
N LYS A 45 21.50 -9.83 -1.90
CA LYS A 45 22.88 -9.37 -1.85
C LYS A 45 23.82 -10.50 -1.42
N SER A 46 23.44 -11.25 -0.39
CA SER A 46 24.22 -12.39 0.10
C SER A 46 24.33 -13.51 -0.95
N ALA A 47 23.33 -13.66 -1.79
CA ALA A 47 23.33 -14.62 -2.91
C ALA A 47 24.15 -14.14 -4.12
N GLY A 48 24.69 -12.93 -4.08
CA GLY A 48 25.54 -12.39 -5.16
C GLY A 48 24.82 -11.51 -6.16
N PHE A 49 23.54 -11.21 -5.94
CA PHE A 49 22.79 -10.31 -6.83
C PHE A 49 23.11 -8.85 -6.52
N ASP A 50 23.06 -8.00 -7.56
CA ASP A 50 23.14 -6.56 -7.40
C ASP A 50 21.74 -6.02 -7.02
N VAL A 51 21.60 -5.53 -5.80
CA VAL A 51 20.32 -5.04 -5.25
C VAL A 51 19.72 -3.94 -6.10
N LYS A 52 20.54 -3.07 -6.70
CA LYS A 52 20.08 -2.02 -7.59
C LYS A 52 19.28 -2.59 -8.77
N TYR A 53 19.77 -3.64 -9.39
CA TYR A 53 19.09 -4.27 -10.52
C TYR A 53 17.91 -5.13 -10.10
N VAL A 54 17.96 -5.75 -8.92
CA VAL A 54 16.82 -6.47 -8.35
C VAL A 54 15.65 -5.49 -8.15
N LYS A 55 15.90 -4.33 -7.56
CA LYS A 55 14.89 -3.28 -7.40
C LYS A 55 14.33 -2.82 -8.73
N LYS A 56 15.20 -2.67 -9.74
CA LYS A 56 14.78 -2.28 -11.09
C LYS A 56 13.84 -3.31 -11.72
N MET A 57 14.14 -4.59 -11.54
CA MET A 57 13.28 -5.67 -12.05
C MET A 57 11.93 -5.71 -11.35
N VAL A 58 11.89 -5.48 -10.04
CA VAL A 58 10.64 -5.37 -9.28
C VAL A 58 9.76 -4.25 -9.85
N ALA A 59 10.35 -3.08 -10.09
CA ALA A 59 9.63 -1.94 -10.66
C ALA A 59 9.10 -2.22 -12.06
N LEU A 60 9.90 -2.87 -12.93
CA LEU A 60 9.50 -3.24 -14.29
C LEU A 60 8.35 -4.24 -14.29
N ARG A 61 8.39 -5.25 -13.42
CA ARG A 61 7.29 -6.22 -13.32
C ARG A 61 5.98 -5.59 -12.89
N LYS A 62 6.04 -4.60 -12.01
CA LYS A 62 4.86 -3.88 -11.57
C LYS A 62 4.23 -3.09 -12.73
N LEU A 63 5.05 -2.41 -13.55
CA LEU A 63 4.58 -1.70 -14.73
C LEU A 63 3.91 -2.64 -15.73
N ASP A 64 4.53 -3.77 -16.03
CA ASP A 64 3.96 -4.78 -16.94
C ASP A 64 2.61 -5.28 -16.44
N GLN A 65 2.48 -5.50 -15.13
CA GLN A 65 1.22 -5.94 -14.53
C GLN A 65 0.14 -4.87 -14.60
N ASP A 66 0.48 -3.61 -14.34
CA ASP A 66 -0.46 -2.49 -14.44
C ASP A 66 -0.96 -2.32 -15.88
N GLU A 67 -0.10 -2.49 -16.88
CA GLU A 67 -0.49 -2.47 -18.29
C GLU A 67 -1.44 -3.62 -18.66
N ILE A 68 -1.21 -4.82 -18.15
CA ILE A 68 -2.08 -5.98 -18.37
C ILE A 68 -3.46 -5.72 -17.74
N GLU A 69 -3.52 -5.21 -16.52
CA GLU A 69 -4.77 -4.88 -15.84
C GLU A 69 -5.58 -3.84 -16.61
N GLU A 70 -4.93 -2.79 -17.11
CA GLU A 70 -5.57 -1.76 -17.93
C GLU A 70 -6.14 -2.36 -19.22
N ALA A 71 -5.38 -3.20 -19.91
CA ALA A 71 -5.84 -3.88 -21.12
C ALA A 71 -7.04 -4.78 -20.85
N ASP A 72 -7.05 -5.50 -19.73
CA ASP A 72 -8.15 -6.36 -19.32
C ASP A 72 -9.41 -5.56 -19.03
N GLU A 73 -9.30 -4.42 -18.36
CA GLU A 73 -10.42 -3.50 -18.07
C GLU A 73 -11.03 -2.96 -19.37
N LEU A 74 -10.21 -2.52 -20.32
CA LEU A 74 -10.65 -2.05 -21.62
C LEU A 74 -11.34 -3.15 -22.43
N THR A 75 -10.78 -4.35 -22.42
CA THR A 75 -11.37 -5.52 -23.08
C THR A 75 -12.76 -5.79 -22.52
N GLN A 76 -12.90 -5.78 -21.19
CA GLN A 76 -14.20 -6.01 -20.56
C GLN A 76 -15.21 -4.92 -20.91
N MET A 77 -14.78 -3.67 -20.96
CA MET A 77 -15.64 -2.55 -21.35
C MET A 77 -16.18 -2.70 -22.77
N TYR A 78 -15.32 -3.05 -23.72
CA TYR A 78 -15.73 -3.27 -25.10
C TYR A 78 -16.67 -4.48 -25.23
N ARG A 79 -16.37 -5.56 -24.54
CA ARG A 79 -17.24 -6.75 -24.53
C ARG A 79 -18.64 -6.39 -24.04
N THR A 80 -18.73 -5.69 -22.93
CA THR A 80 -20.00 -5.26 -22.35
C THR A 80 -20.77 -4.35 -23.32
N ALA A 81 -20.08 -3.44 -23.98
CA ALA A 81 -20.68 -2.50 -24.93
C ALA A 81 -21.34 -3.19 -26.11
N ILE A 82 -20.84 -4.32 -26.58
CA ILE A 82 -21.38 -5.08 -27.71
C ILE A 82 -22.23 -6.29 -27.30
N GLY A 83 -22.50 -6.45 -26.00
CA GLY A 83 -23.38 -7.51 -25.49
C GLY A 83 -22.72 -8.87 -25.31
N LEU A 84 -21.40 -8.89 -25.26
CA LEU A 84 -20.65 -10.09 -24.89
C LEU A 84 -20.46 -10.14 -23.35
#